data_92b31298f5f55a3bba414752eb44e76c
#
_entry.id   92b31298f5f55a3bba414752eb44e76c
#
_cell.length_a   1.000
_cell.length_b   1.000
_cell.length_c   1.000
_cell.angle_alpha   90.00
_cell.angle_beta   90.00
_cell.angle_gamma   90.00
#
_symmetry.space_group_name_H-M   'P 1'
#
loop_
_entity.id
_entity.type
_entity.pdbx_description
1 polymer ?
#
loop_
_entity_poly.entity_id
_entity_poly.type
_entity_poly.pdbx_seq_one_letter_code
_entity_poly.pdbx_strand_id
1 'polypeptide(L)'
;MRNKSRSFLAGFSAEMLRRRVYPVVIAYALICWALLQIGEVTFEPLGLPGWVMTLLVVLVIAGFPLAAILAWMFDITPSGIRRDARPVLAESTIEDPASIAVLPFTDMSPQKDQAYFCEGIAEAILHALTKIESLHVAARVSSFRYANSADDLQDIGRKLGVTTILEGSVRKSGDRLRVTAQLVNVKDGYHLWSQSYDRKLEDVFSVQDEIASSIAGLLLNTLTPVETSSTQDVVAYDFYLRGRQFLSRFRKVDFEFAQQMFRQAIEKDPKFALAWASYADSFSLQVMYADPTPSIKEKARKACERALALDPDLAETHASAGLAHLINGDFERAERHLNKAIELNPGLYEAYYYFGRCRFHQGDMTSAAELFGKAVSVSPDEYQSRMLRVLVLRGAGRLDEAKDEARRGIAVVEKHLEWNPDDVRALLLGAGSLIVLGEIERAERWMHRAIQIDPDDPISLYNLGCNLAMLNKAEEALDYLERAFDHGTISKDWMEHDADLVNLHAHPRYAALLEKVAA
;
A
#
# COMPACT_ATOMS: atom_id res chain seq x y z
N MET A 1 -21.08 -47.62 1.56
CA MET A 1 -21.57 -47.16 2.88
C MET A 1 -20.50 -47.04 3.98
N ARG A 2 -19.32 -47.64 3.84
CA ARG A 2 -18.25 -47.63 4.88
C ARG A 2 -17.43 -46.31 4.99
N ASN A 3 -17.49 -45.38 4.01
CA ASN A 3 -16.68 -44.17 4.01
C ASN A 3 -17.39 -42.94 4.64
N LYS A 4 -18.74 -42.94 4.68
CA LYS A 4 -19.49 -41.82 5.31
C LYS A 4 -19.46 -41.85 6.85
N SER A 5 -19.32 -43.03 7.46
CA SER A 5 -19.26 -43.17 8.92
C SER A 5 -17.88 -42.74 9.51
N ARG A 6 -16.79 -42.92 8.75
CA ARG A 6 -15.46 -42.47 9.18
C ARG A 6 -15.30 -40.92 9.15
N SER A 7 -15.91 -40.25 8.17
CA SER A 7 -15.88 -38.78 8.10
C SER A 7 -16.75 -38.12 9.19
N PHE A 8 -17.87 -38.74 9.54
CA PHE A 8 -18.74 -38.26 10.62
C PHE A 8 -18.09 -38.38 12.00
N LEU A 9 -17.41 -39.52 12.28
CA LEU A 9 -16.71 -39.73 13.54
C LEU A 9 -15.47 -38.80 13.68
N ALA A 10 -14.74 -38.54 12.58
CA ALA A 10 -13.63 -37.64 12.58
C ALA A 10 -14.07 -36.15 12.79
N GLY A 11 -15.18 -35.75 12.18
CA GLY A 11 -15.77 -34.42 12.40
C GLY A 11 -16.29 -34.23 13.82
N PHE A 12 -16.94 -35.28 14.39
CA PHE A 12 -17.46 -35.23 15.74
C PHE A 12 -16.34 -35.18 16.80
N SER A 13 -15.25 -35.94 16.62
CA SER A 13 -14.10 -35.88 17.53
C SER A 13 -13.34 -34.55 17.47
N ALA A 14 -13.22 -33.95 16.29
CA ALA A 14 -12.64 -32.64 16.12
C ALA A 14 -13.48 -31.54 16.81
N GLU A 15 -14.80 -31.64 16.74
CA GLU A 15 -15.72 -30.71 17.40
C GLU A 15 -15.67 -30.83 18.93
N MET A 16 -15.56 -32.07 19.47
CA MET A 16 -15.38 -32.31 20.90
C MET A 16 -14.05 -31.75 21.43
N LEU A 17 -12.97 -31.82 20.63
CA LEU A 17 -11.67 -31.19 20.96
C LEU A 17 -11.78 -29.68 20.96
N ARG A 18 -12.43 -29.09 19.95
CA ARG A 18 -12.61 -27.63 19.81
C ARG A 18 -13.38 -27.05 20.99
N ARG A 19 -14.43 -27.73 21.44
CA ARG A 19 -15.31 -27.31 22.55
C ARG A 19 -14.77 -27.62 23.94
N ARG A 20 -13.54 -28.11 24.03
CA ARG A 20 -12.89 -28.46 25.31
C ARG A 20 -13.73 -29.43 26.18
N VAL A 21 -14.58 -30.28 25.57
CA VAL A 21 -15.40 -31.24 26.28
C VAL A 21 -14.55 -32.27 27.02
N TYR A 22 -13.41 -32.68 26.44
CA TYR A 22 -12.50 -33.66 27.05
C TYR A 22 -11.93 -33.22 28.43
N PRO A 23 -11.42 -32.01 28.62
CA PRO A 23 -10.97 -31.54 29.93
C PRO A 23 -12.08 -31.58 30.99
N VAL A 24 -13.32 -31.22 30.64
CA VAL A 24 -14.44 -31.21 31.57
C VAL A 24 -14.84 -32.66 31.94
N VAL A 25 -14.87 -33.56 30.97
CA VAL A 25 -15.14 -34.99 31.21
C VAL A 25 -14.07 -35.63 32.10
N ILE A 26 -12.80 -35.33 31.87
CA ILE A 26 -11.68 -35.82 32.69
C ILE A 26 -11.78 -35.27 34.12
N ALA A 27 -12.03 -33.96 34.27
CA ALA A 27 -12.20 -33.36 35.60
C ALA A 27 -13.39 -33.98 36.35
N TYR A 28 -14.54 -34.18 35.67
CA TYR A 28 -15.68 -34.85 36.23
C TYR A 28 -15.35 -36.28 36.72
N ALA A 29 -14.68 -37.07 35.88
CA ALA A 29 -14.28 -38.44 36.23
C ALA A 29 -13.36 -38.47 37.48
N LEU A 30 -12.38 -37.56 37.56
CA LEU A 30 -11.47 -37.46 38.70
C LEU A 30 -12.20 -37.06 40.00
N ILE A 31 -13.12 -36.10 39.92
CA ILE A 31 -13.91 -35.64 41.08
C ILE A 31 -14.83 -36.78 41.54
N CYS A 32 -15.52 -37.46 40.62
CA CYS A 32 -16.39 -38.57 40.95
C CYS A 32 -15.62 -39.76 41.56
N TRP A 33 -14.44 -40.07 41.02
CA TRP A 33 -13.59 -41.10 41.56
C TRP A 33 -13.19 -40.78 43.03
N ALA A 34 -12.74 -39.52 43.30
CA ALA A 34 -12.40 -39.08 44.65
C ALA A 34 -13.61 -39.17 45.61
N LEU A 35 -14.82 -38.76 45.15
CA LEU A 35 -16.03 -38.83 45.96
C LEU A 35 -16.41 -40.30 46.31
N LEU A 36 -16.29 -41.23 45.35
CA LEU A 36 -16.52 -42.64 45.60
C LEU A 36 -15.53 -43.23 46.60
N GLN A 37 -14.21 -42.90 46.50
CA GLN A 37 -13.19 -43.34 47.45
C GLN A 37 -13.44 -42.75 48.86
N ILE A 38 -13.81 -41.49 48.97
CA ILE A 38 -14.18 -40.89 50.27
C ILE A 38 -15.41 -41.57 50.84
N GLY A 39 -16.44 -41.83 50.04
CA GLY A 39 -17.64 -42.50 50.45
C GLY A 39 -17.39 -43.92 50.99
N GLU A 40 -16.56 -44.70 50.30
CA GLU A 40 -16.18 -46.05 50.69
C GLU A 40 -15.47 -46.08 52.08
N VAL A 41 -14.60 -45.10 52.32
CA VAL A 41 -13.84 -45.02 53.59
C VAL A 41 -14.66 -44.40 54.72
N THR A 42 -15.61 -43.52 54.47
CA THR A 42 -16.29 -42.70 55.49
C THR A 42 -17.69 -43.21 55.88
N PHE A 43 -18.43 -43.84 54.96
CA PHE A 43 -19.85 -44.21 55.20
C PHE A 43 -20.00 -45.34 56.24
N GLU A 44 -19.10 -46.30 56.24
CA GLU A 44 -19.10 -47.38 57.19
C GLU A 44 -18.76 -46.91 58.64
N PRO A 45 -17.71 -46.12 58.90
CA PRO A 45 -17.44 -45.56 60.21
C PRO A 45 -18.52 -44.60 60.72
N LEU A 46 -19.28 -43.95 59.81
CA LEU A 46 -20.38 -43.03 60.17
C LEU A 46 -21.71 -43.76 60.39
N GLY A 47 -21.74 -45.10 60.26
CA GLY A 47 -22.94 -45.91 60.48
C GLY A 47 -24.05 -45.69 59.43
N LEU A 48 -23.69 -45.21 58.23
CA LEU A 48 -24.68 -44.94 57.18
C LEU A 48 -25.16 -46.24 56.55
N PRO A 49 -26.49 -46.32 56.24
CA PRO A 49 -27.04 -47.51 55.60
C PRO A 49 -26.42 -47.75 54.23
N GLY A 50 -26.22 -49.03 53.81
CA GLY A 50 -25.54 -49.40 52.55
C GLY A 50 -26.20 -48.87 51.28
N TRP A 51 -27.48 -48.48 51.31
CA TRP A 51 -28.15 -47.86 50.17
C TRP A 51 -27.63 -46.47 49.82
N VAL A 52 -26.96 -45.76 50.81
CA VAL A 52 -26.38 -44.42 50.59
C VAL A 52 -25.24 -44.48 49.57
N MET A 53 -24.41 -45.50 49.62
CA MET A 53 -23.36 -45.73 48.64
C MET A 53 -23.94 -46.02 47.25
N THR A 54 -25.02 -46.84 47.17
CA THR A 54 -25.72 -47.10 45.94
C THR A 54 -26.31 -45.82 45.33
N LEU A 55 -26.90 -44.98 46.19
CA LEU A 55 -27.44 -43.68 45.72
C LEU A 55 -26.32 -42.77 45.16
N LEU A 56 -25.15 -42.70 45.82
CA LEU A 56 -24.01 -41.93 45.32
C LEU A 56 -23.54 -42.42 43.95
N VAL A 57 -23.43 -43.73 43.74
CA VAL A 57 -23.07 -44.32 42.44
C VAL A 57 -24.11 -43.96 41.37
N VAL A 58 -25.41 -44.07 41.69
CA VAL A 58 -26.48 -43.68 40.73
C VAL A 58 -26.41 -42.20 40.37
N LEU A 59 -26.17 -41.31 41.33
CA LEU A 59 -26.00 -39.87 41.08
C LEU A 59 -24.78 -39.56 40.22
N VAL A 60 -23.67 -40.26 40.43
CA VAL A 60 -22.46 -40.12 39.59
C VAL A 60 -22.74 -40.58 38.15
N ILE A 61 -23.43 -41.69 37.95
CA ILE A 61 -23.77 -42.17 36.61
C ILE A 61 -24.77 -41.26 35.92
N ALA A 62 -25.81 -40.80 36.62
CA ALA A 62 -26.81 -39.87 36.06
C ALA A 62 -26.28 -38.47 35.80
N GLY A 63 -25.31 -38.02 36.57
CA GLY A 63 -24.65 -36.72 36.42
C GLY A 63 -23.72 -36.62 35.19
N PHE A 64 -23.18 -37.74 34.73
CA PHE A 64 -22.26 -37.77 33.59
C PHE A 64 -22.87 -37.20 32.27
N PRO A 65 -24.04 -37.67 31.81
CA PRO A 65 -24.67 -37.09 30.62
C PRO A 65 -25.04 -35.62 30.81
N LEU A 66 -25.43 -35.23 32.01
CA LEU A 66 -25.72 -33.81 32.33
C LEU A 66 -24.46 -32.95 32.24
N ALA A 67 -23.34 -33.41 32.81
CA ALA A 67 -22.05 -32.74 32.72
C ALA A 67 -21.57 -32.64 31.25
N ALA A 68 -21.75 -33.68 30.45
CA ALA A 68 -21.40 -33.68 29.04
C ALA A 68 -22.26 -32.68 28.23
N ILE A 69 -23.56 -32.62 28.50
CA ILE A 69 -24.50 -31.66 27.88
C ILE A 69 -24.13 -30.22 28.26
N LEU A 70 -23.84 -29.97 29.53
CA LEU A 70 -23.44 -28.65 30.01
C LEU A 70 -22.09 -28.24 29.40
N ALA A 71 -21.12 -29.14 29.31
CA ALA A 71 -19.85 -28.88 28.63
C ALA A 71 -20.01 -28.63 27.12
N TRP A 72 -21.06 -29.16 26.51
CA TRP A 72 -21.41 -28.86 25.13
C TRP A 72 -22.12 -27.53 24.95
N MET A 73 -22.90 -27.06 25.95
CA MET A 73 -23.70 -25.84 25.89
C MET A 73 -22.96 -24.58 26.41
N PHE A 74 -21.97 -24.74 27.27
CA PHE A 74 -21.29 -23.64 27.93
C PHE A 74 -19.76 -23.78 27.78
N ASP A 75 -19.10 -22.67 27.44
CA ASP A 75 -17.64 -22.58 27.42
C ASP A 75 -17.15 -22.01 28.75
N ILE A 76 -16.28 -22.77 29.43
CA ILE A 76 -15.67 -22.36 30.69
C ILE A 76 -14.37 -21.62 30.39
N THR A 77 -14.41 -20.27 30.50
CA THR A 77 -13.25 -19.42 30.31
C THR A 77 -12.76 -18.86 31.66
N PRO A 78 -11.49 -18.42 31.76
CA PRO A 78 -10.98 -17.76 32.98
C PRO A 78 -11.77 -16.53 33.43
N SER A 79 -12.59 -15.96 32.53
CA SER A 79 -13.44 -14.80 32.79
C SER A 79 -14.91 -15.14 33.10
N GLY A 80 -15.25 -16.43 33.25
CA GLY A 80 -16.59 -16.89 33.62
C GLY A 80 -17.24 -17.87 32.64
N ILE A 81 -18.47 -18.31 32.98
CA ILE A 81 -19.28 -19.22 32.17
C ILE A 81 -20.07 -18.41 31.15
N ARG A 82 -19.83 -18.60 29.86
CA ARG A 82 -20.63 -18.01 28.76
C ARG A 82 -21.43 -19.08 28.05
N ARG A 83 -22.70 -18.76 27.75
CA ARG A 83 -23.56 -19.58 26.93
C ARG A 83 -23.06 -19.46 25.49
N ASP A 84 -22.76 -20.60 24.88
CA ASP A 84 -22.42 -20.65 23.46
C ASP A 84 -23.65 -20.19 22.65
N ALA A 85 -23.69 -18.92 22.27
CA ALA A 85 -24.70 -18.44 21.35
C ALA A 85 -24.41 -19.13 20.02
N ARG A 86 -25.27 -20.06 19.60
CA ARG A 86 -25.27 -20.52 18.21
C ARG A 86 -25.20 -19.27 17.36
N PRO A 87 -24.31 -19.17 16.37
CA PRO A 87 -24.51 -18.17 15.36
C PRO A 87 -25.90 -18.50 14.77
N VAL A 88 -26.87 -17.65 15.06
CA VAL A 88 -28.05 -17.54 14.23
C VAL A 88 -27.49 -17.43 12.84
N LEU A 89 -27.88 -18.33 11.94
CA LEU A 89 -27.67 -18.13 10.51
C LEU A 89 -28.31 -16.78 10.23
N ALA A 90 -27.50 -15.73 10.38
CA ALA A 90 -27.81 -14.42 9.86
C ALA A 90 -27.96 -14.65 8.36
N GLU A 91 -29.11 -14.32 7.86
CA GLU A 91 -29.33 -14.06 6.45
C GLU A 91 -28.06 -13.46 5.88
N SER A 92 -27.64 -13.99 4.75
CA SER A 92 -26.47 -13.58 3.99
C SER A 92 -26.27 -12.06 4.00
N THR A 93 -25.62 -11.54 5.04
CA THR A 93 -24.81 -10.36 4.88
C THR A 93 -23.70 -10.78 3.94
N ILE A 94 -23.64 -10.14 2.80
CA ILE A 94 -22.48 -10.12 1.92
C ILE A 94 -21.29 -10.01 2.88
N GLU A 95 -20.51 -11.08 3.08
CA GLU A 95 -19.26 -10.99 3.82
C GLU A 95 -18.46 -9.94 3.07
N ASP A 96 -18.08 -8.87 3.76
CA ASP A 96 -17.17 -7.89 3.18
C ASP A 96 -15.98 -8.68 2.63
N PRO A 97 -15.62 -8.48 1.36
CA PRO A 97 -14.56 -9.26 0.74
C PRO A 97 -13.31 -9.16 1.60
N ALA A 98 -12.58 -10.27 1.75
CA ALA A 98 -11.35 -10.30 2.52
C ALA A 98 -10.44 -9.16 2.05
N SER A 99 -10.08 -8.27 2.97
CA SER A 99 -9.30 -7.07 2.65
C SER A 99 -8.21 -6.83 3.67
N ILE A 100 -7.05 -6.37 3.19
CA ILE A 100 -5.85 -6.19 4.00
C ILE A 100 -5.10 -4.90 3.64
N ALA A 101 -4.58 -4.24 4.65
CA ALA A 101 -3.53 -3.24 4.50
C ALA A 101 -2.21 -3.77 5.07
N VAL A 102 -1.13 -3.60 4.35
CA VAL A 102 0.23 -3.90 4.82
C VAL A 102 0.89 -2.59 5.20
N LEU A 103 1.14 -2.39 6.49
CA LEU A 103 1.83 -1.19 6.98
C LEU A 103 3.35 -1.35 6.84
N PRO A 104 4.10 -0.25 6.70
CA PRO A 104 5.56 -0.29 6.80
C PRO A 104 6.01 -0.92 8.10
N PHE A 105 6.99 -1.81 8.04
CA PHE A 105 7.52 -2.43 9.25
C PHE A 105 8.41 -1.44 10.01
N THR A 106 8.34 -1.47 11.33
CA THR A 106 9.12 -0.59 12.19
C THR A 106 10.58 -1.03 12.24
N ASP A 107 11.52 -0.10 12.05
CA ASP A 107 12.95 -0.36 12.21
C ASP A 107 13.34 -0.44 13.68
N MET A 108 13.70 -1.64 14.13
CA MET A 108 14.19 -1.95 15.48
C MET A 108 15.70 -2.24 15.48
N SER A 109 16.41 -1.88 14.41
CA SER A 109 17.86 -2.04 14.31
C SER A 109 18.58 -1.06 15.24
N PRO A 110 19.80 -1.38 15.72
CA PRO A 110 20.52 -0.53 16.66
C PRO A 110 20.80 0.89 16.13
N GLN A 111 21.08 1.03 14.85
CA GLN A 111 21.40 2.29 14.18
C GLN A 111 20.16 3.06 13.72
N LYS A 112 19.00 2.39 13.60
CA LYS A 112 17.73 2.92 13.07
C LYS A 112 17.87 3.57 11.69
N ASP A 113 18.71 2.99 10.84
CA ASP A 113 19.03 3.46 9.48
C ASP A 113 18.48 2.52 8.38
N GLN A 114 17.61 1.55 8.77
CA GLN A 114 17.08 0.52 7.88
C GLN A 114 15.60 0.74 7.51
N ALA A 115 15.07 1.97 7.64
CA ALA A 115 13.67 2.27 7.32
C ALA A 115 13.30 1.84 5.89
N TYR A 116 14.17 2.14 4.89
CA TYR A 116 13.98 1.74 3.50
C TYR A 116 13.88 0.20 3.32
N PHE A 117 14.63 -0.56 4.13
CA PHE A 117 14.61 -2.02 4.09
C PHE A 117 13.33 -2.57 4.72
N CYS A 118 12.86 -1.97 5.80
CA CYS A 118 11.59 -2.30 6.45
C CYS A 118 10.39 -2.03 5.51
N GLU A 119 10.41 -0.89 4.81
CA GLU A 119 9.42 -0.56 3.78
C GLU A 119 9.47 -1.56 2.62
N GLY A 120 10.66 -1.94 2.16
CA GLY A 120 10.83 -2.89 1.08
C GLY A 120 10.28 -4.28 1.40
N ILE A 121 10.48 -4.79 2.61
CA ILE A 121 9.87 -6.06 3.05
C ILE A 121 8.35 -5.96 3.01
N ALA A 122 7.76 -4.88 3.55
CA ALA A 122 6.33 -4.68 3.55
C ALA A 122 5.79 -4.54 2.10
N GLU A 123 6.50 -3.83 1.23
CA GLU A 123 6.14 -3.67 -0.19
C GLU A 123 6.17 -5.01 -0.94
N ALA A 124 7.20 -5.84 -0.73
CA ALA A 124 7.27 -7.17 -1.35
C ALA A 124 6.10 -8.06 -0.94
N ILE A 125 5.76 -8.08 0.35
CA ILE A 125 4.60 -8.82 0.86
C ILE A 125 3.30 -8.27 0.26
N LEU A 126 3.12 -6.94 0.23
CA LEU A 126 1.96 -6.29 -0.37
C LEU A 126 1.82 -6.68 -1.84
N HIS A 127 2.90 -6.58 -2.62
CA HIS A 127 2.91 -6.95 -4.04
C HIS A 127 2.53 -8.43 -4.25
N ALA A 128 3.03 -9.32 -3.43
CA ALA A 128 2.68 -10.73 -3.47
C ALA A 128 1.18 -10.96 -3.20
N LEU A 129 0.62 -10.26 -2.21
CA LEU A 129 -0.79 -10.36 -1.87
C LEU A 129 -1.72 -9.77 -2.95
N THR A 130 -1.27 -8.75 -3.72
CA THR A 130 -2.07 -8.17 -4.82
C THR A 130 -2.26 -9.11 -6.00
N LYS A 131 -1.43 -10.16 -6.15
CA LYS A 131 -1.59 -11.18 -7.18
C LYS A 131 -2.76 -12.16 -6.89
N ILE A 132 -3.36 -12.07 -5.72
CA ILE A 132 -4.45 -12.94 -5.28
C ILE A 132 -5.78 -12.26 -5.61
N GLU A 133 -6.48 -12.70 -6.67
CA GLU A 133 -7.70 -12.09 -7.20
C GLU A 133 -8.84 -11.92 -6.17
N SER A 134 -8.93 -12.82 -5.20
CA SER A 134 -9.99 -12.80 -4.17
C SER A 134 -9.65 -11.94 -2.94
N LEU A 135 -8.48 -11.30 -2.89
CA LEU A 135 -8.02 -10.48 -1.78
C LEU A 135 -7.93 -9.01 -2.18
N HIS A 136 -8.68 -8.15 -1.49
CA HIS A 136 -8.57 -6.70 -1.68
C HIS A 136 -7.41 -6.15 -0.85
N VAL A 137 -6.37 -5.69 -1.52
CA VAL A 137 -5.17 -5.16 -0.86
C VAL A 137 -5.15 -3.64 -0.97
N ALA A 138 -5.06 -2.94 0.17
CA ALA A 138 -4.94 -1.49 0.17
C ALA A 138 -3.65 -1.05 -0.55
N ALA A 139 -3.73 0.04 -1.31
CA ALA A 139 -2.59 0.55 -2.07
C ALA A 139 -1.40 0.88 -1.17
N ARG A 140 -0.17 0.65 -1.70
CA ARG A 140 1.08 0.93 -0.99
C ARG A 140 1.12 2.35 -0.41
N VAL A 141 0.84 3.35 -1.23
CA VAL A 141 0.93 4.76 -0.82
C VAL A 141 -0.06 5.08 0.31
N SER A 142 -1.25 4.48 0.27
CA SER A 142 -2.27 4.66 1.33
C SER A 142 -1.85 4.01 2.65
N SER A 143 -1.24 2.83 2.60
CA SER A 143 -0.81 2.09 3.78
C SER A 143 0.49 2.66 4.38
N PHE A 144 1.45 3.05 3.52
CA PHE A 144 2.80 3.45 3.96
C PHE A 144 2.86 4.82 4.61
N ARG A 145 1.86 5.67 4.40
CA ARG A 145 1.72 6.95 5.14
C ARG A 145 1.55 6.78 6.65
N TYR A 146 1.14 5.59 7.10
CA TYR A 146 1.02 5.26 8.53
C TYR A 146 2.32 4.72 9.12
N ALA A 147 3.45 4.88 8.41
CA ALA A 147 4.78 4.63 8.96
C ALA A 147 4.96 5.46 10.24
N ASN A 148 5.23 4.79 11.37
CA ASN A 148 5.38 5.43 12.69
C ASN A 148 4.18 6.29 13.15
N SER A 149 2.97 6.09 12.61
CA SER A 149 1.76 6.75 13.11
C SER A 149 1.47 6.34 14.54
N ALA A 150 1.02 7.31 15.35
CA ALA A 150 0.49 7.05 16.68
C ALA A 150 -1.02 6.71 16.67
N ASP A 151 -1.64 6.68 15.49
CA ASP A 151 -3.05 6.32 15.33
C ASP A 151 -3.29 4.86 15.76
N ASP A 152 -4.45 4.58 16.33
CA ASP A 152 -4.88 3.21 16.62
C ASP A 152 -5.07 2.41 15.32
N LEU A 153 -4.63 1.15 15.30
CA LEU A 153 -4.76 0.26 14.15
C LEU A 153 -6.21 0.11 13.68
N GLN A 154 -7.18 0.14 14.59
CA GLN A 154 -8.60 0.15 14.23
C GLN A 154 -8.99 1.39 13.45
N ASP A 155 -8.46 2.57 13.82
CA ASP A 155 -8.70 3.82 13.12
C ASP A 155 -8.02 3.82 11.74
N ILE A 156 -6.80 3.31 11.66
CA ILE A 156 -6.07 3.14 10.40
C ILE A 156 -6.87 2.22 9.45
N GLY A 157 -7.31 1.07 9.94
CA GLY A 157 -8.07 0.11 9.13
C GLY A 157 -9.39 0.68 8.62
N ARG A 158 -10.11 1.42 9.46
CA ARG A 158 -11.35 2.13 9.05
C ARG A 158 -11.08 3.19 7.99
N LYS A 159 -9.99 3.96 8.12
CA LYS A 159 -9.57 4.97 7.14
C LYS A 159 -9.14 4.35 5.82
N LEU A 160 -8.53 3.16 5.84
CA LEU A 160 -8.11 2.41 4.67
C LEU A 160 -9.23 1.55 4.06
N GLY A 161 -10.36 1.39 4.76
CA GLY A 161 -11.49 0.57 4.30
C GLY A 161 -11.16 -0.92 4.24
N VAL A 162 -10.32 -1.43 5.15
CA VAL A 162 -9.90 -2.83 5.18
C VAL A 162 -10.39 -3.54 6.44
N THR A 163 -10.53 -4.85 6.36
CA THR A 163 -10.95 -5.70 7.50
C THR A 163 -9.77 -6.16 8.34
N THR A 164 -8.56 -6.19 7.77
CA THR A 164 -7.35 -6.65 8.45
C THR A 164 -6.16 -5.74 8.16
N ILE A 165 -5.22 -5.68 9.11
CA ILE A 165 -3.95 -4.97 8.97
C ILE A 165 -2.81 -5.92 9.26
N LEU A 166 -1.81 -5.96 8.38
CA LEU A 166 -0.51 -6.56 8.64
C LEU A 166 0.45 -5.46 9.09
N GLU A 167 0.98 -5.62 10.28
CA GLU A 167 2.04 -4.77 10.83
C GLU A 167 3.24 -5.61 11.26
N GLY A 168 4.35 -4.97 11.58
CA GLY A 168 5.51 -5.69 12.06
C GLY A 168 6.71 -4.82 12.38
N SER A 169 7.80 -5.50 12.70
CA SER A 169 9.10 -4.87 12.95
C SER A 169 10.24 -5.69 12.36
N VAL A 170 11.30 -5.00 12.00
CA VAL A 170 12.52 -5.60 11.46
C VAL A 170 13.70 -5.14 12.31
N ARG A 171 14.55 -6.09 12.67
CA ARG A 171 15.82 -5.82 13.35
C ARG A 171 16.95 -6.49 12.58
N LYS A 172 17.79 -5.68 11.96
CA LYS A 172 19.01 -6.12 11.26
C LYS A 172 20.21 -5.88 12.14
N SER A 173 21.09 -6.87 12.28
CA SER A 173 22.32 -6.78 13.05
C SER A 173 23.39 -7.66 12.39
N GLY A 174 24.30 -7.03 11.63
CA GLY A 174 25.26 -7.74 10.79
C GLY A 174 24.55 -8.57 9.72
N ASP A 175 24.81 -9.87 9.71
CA ASP A 175 24.22 -10.87 8.81
C ASP A 175 22.89 -11.48 9.33
N ARG A 176 22.44 -11.07 10.51
CA ARG A 176 21.20 -11.58 11.11
C ARG A 176 20.03 -10.63 10.91
N LEU A 177 18.90 -11.23 10.60
CA LEU A 177 17.63 -10.56 10.40
C LEU A 177 16.58 -11.19 11.34
N ARG A 178 15.92 -10.36 12.14
CA ARG A 178 14.70 -10.74 12.85
C ARG A 178 13.54 -9.93 12.32
N VAL A 179 12.53 -10.62 11.80
CA VAL A 179 11.29 -10.03 11.34
C VAL A 179 10.18 -10.53 12.25
N THR A 180 9.39 -9.63 12.82
CA THR A 180 8.15 -9.96 13.52
C THR A 180 7.01 -9.41 12.71
N ALA A 181 6.02 -10.25 12.38
CA ALA A 181 4.84 -9.86 11.62
C ALA A 181 3.59 -10.28 12.39
N GLN A 182 2.56 -9.42 12.35
CA GLN A 182 1.32 -9.59 13.09
C GLN A 182 0.14 -9.18 12.21
N LEU A 183 -0.87 -10.04 12.11
CA LEU A 183 -2.13 -9.75 11.44
C LEU A 183 -3.18 -9.39 12.47
N VAL A 184 -3.76 -8.21 12.36
CA VAL A 184 -4.74 -7.66 13.32
C VAL A 184 -6.10 -7.50 12.64
N ASN A 185 -7.16 -7.88 13.32
CA ASN A 185 -8.53 -7.61 12.91
C ASN A 185 -8.90 -6.16 13.25
N VAL A 186 -9.33 -5.39 12.25
CA VAL A 186 -9.68 -3.97 12.42
C VAL A 186 -10.91 -3.77 13.33
N LYS A 187 -11.87 -4.69 13.30
CA LYS A 187 -13.14 -4.57 14.02
C LYS A 187 -12.97 -4.58 15.54
N ASP A 188 -12.08 -5.43 16.04
CA ASP A 188 -11.93 -5.68 17.48
C ASP A 188 -10.50 -5.46 18.01
N GLY A 189 -9.53 -5.21 17.12
CA GLY A 189 -8.13 -4.95 17.47
C GLY A 189 -7.34 -6.19 17.92
N TYR A 190 -7.92 -7.41 17.81
CA TYR A 190 -7.23 -8.62 18.22
C TYR A 190 -6.32 -9.17 17.12
N HIS A 191 -5.18 -9.71 17.55
CA HIS A 191 -4.27 -10.41 16.64
C HIS A 191 -4.90 -11.72 16.15
N LEU A 192 -5.07 -11.83 14.84
CA LEU A 192 -5.46 -13.07 14.17
C LEU A 192 -4.27 -14.02 14.06
N TRP A 193 -3.08 -13.45 13.92
CA TRP A 193 -1.85 -14.19 13.76
C TRP A 193 -0.65 -13.33 14.18
N SER A 194 0.38 -13.98 14.71
CA SER A 194 1.67 -13.33 15.05
C SER A 194 2.79 -14.35 14.94
N GLN A 195 3.86 -14.00 14.24
CA GLN A 195 5.03 -14.86 14.10
C GLN A 195 6.31 -14.04 14.05
N SER A 196 7.40 -14.62 14.60
CA SER A 196 8.74 -14.04 14.55
C SER A 196 9.67 -14.98 13.80
N TYR A 197 10.41 -14.43 12.86
CA TYR A 197 11.41 -15.11 12.05
C TYR A 197 12.80 -14.62 12.46
N ASP A 198 13.66 -15.51 12.89
CA ASP A 198 15.07 -15.22 13.20
C ASP A 198 15.91 -16.01 12.20
N ARG A 199 16.45 -15.34 11.20
CA ARG A 199 17.12 -15.92 10.04
C ARG A 199 18.41 -15.16 9.72
N LYS A 200 19.17 -15.66 8.75
CA LYS A 200 20.24 -14.87 8.13
C LYS A 200 19.63 -13.86 7.15
N LEU A 201 20.39 -12.81 6.86
CA LEU A 201 19.96 -11.78 5.91
C LEU A 201 19.71 -12.36 4.49
N GLU A 202 20.46 -13.40 4.12
CA GLU A 202 20.29 -14.13 2.86
C GLU A 202 18.94 -14.83 2.70
N ASP A 203 18.25 -15.12 3.83
CA ASP A 203 16.94 -15.78 3.85
C ASP A 203 15.77 -14.80 3.79
N VAL A 204 16.00 -13.49 3.57
CA VAL A 204 14.95 -12.47 3.63
C VAL A 204 13.77 -12.75 2.70
N PHE A 205 14.03 -13.24 1.49
CA PHE A 205 13.00 -13.57 0.51
C PHE A 205 12.13 -14.75 0.98
N SER A 206 12.74 -15.78 1.55
CA SER A 206 12.00 -16.91 2.15
C SER A 206 11.09 -16.42 3.28
N VAL A 207 11.54 -15.47 4.09
CA VAL A 207 10.71 -14.87 5.15
C VAL A 207 9.54 -14.09 4.57
N GLN A 208 9.74 -13.32 3.50
CA GLN A 208 8.68 -12.60 2.82
C GLN A 208 7.64 -13.57 2.24
N ASP A 209 8.07 -14.63 1.55
CA ASP A 209 7.21 -15.68 0.98
C ASP A 209 6.43 -16.42 2.07
N GLU A 210 7.08 -16.77 3.19
CA GLU A 210 6.43 -17.43 4.33
C GLU A 210 5.34 -16.53 4.95
N ILE A 211 5.60 -15.23 5.09
CA ILE A 211 4.61 -14.27 5.63
C ILE A 211 3.43 -14.15 4.65
N ALA A 212 3.69 -13.89 3.37
CA ALA A 212 2.65 -13.71 2.37
C ALA A 212 1.76 -14.96 2.23
N SER A 213 2.37 -16.16 2.20
CA SER A 213 1.65 -17.43 2.13
C SER A 213 0.83 -17.69 3.39
N SER A 214 1.35 -17.37 4.57
CA SER A 214 0.62 -17.50 5.84
C SER A 214 -0.62 -16.60 5.88
N ILE A 215 -0.49 -15.35 5.42
CA ILE A 215 -1.59 -14.39 5.35
C ILE A 215 -2.66 -14.86 4.35
N ALA A 216 -2.24 -15.29 3.14
CA ALA A 216 -3.15 -15.82 2.14
C ALA A 216 -3.93 -17.04 2.67
N GLY A 217 -3.24 -17.97 3.34
CA GLY A 217 -3.84 -19.14 3.96
C GLY A 217 -4.87 -18.79 5.04
N LEU A 218 -4.59 -17.78 5.85
CA LEU A 218 -5.49 -17.35 6.92
C LEU A 218 -6.74 -16.63 6.41
N LEU A 219 -6.58 -15.75 5.42
CA LEU A 219 -7.68 -14.88 4.94
C LEU A 219 -8.59 -15.60 3.95
N LEU A 220 -8.05 -16.53 3.16
CA LEU A 220 -8.77 -17.17 2.06
C LEU A 220 -8.99 -18.67 2.24
N ASN A 221 -8.50 -19.27 3.32
CA ASN A 221 -8.47 -20.71 3.52
C ASN A 221 -7.83 -21.49 2.34
N THR A 222 -6.88 -20.89 1.65
CA THR A 222 -6.17 -21.46 0.50
C THR A 222 -4.67 -21.53 0.79
N LEU A 223 -4.07 -22.71 0.54
CA LEU A 223 -2.61 -22.90 0.63
C LEU A 223 -2.00 -22.69 -0.76
N THR A 224 -1.91 -21.45 -1.20
CA THR A 224 -1.24 -21.11 -2.45
C THR A 224 0.15 -20.56 -2.13
N PRO A 225 1.24 -21.14 -2.65
CA PRO A 225 2.57 -20.53 -2.54
C PRO A 225 2.55 -19.16 -3.23
N VAL A 226 3.04 -18.14 -2.54
CA VAL A 226 3.11 -16.78 -3.06
C VAL A 226 4.56 -16.36 -3.12
N GLU A 227 5.09 -16.12 -4.32
CA GLU A 227 6.45 -15.62 -4.52
C GLU A 227 6.48 -14.09 -4.45
N THR A 228 7.37 -13.54 -3.64
CA THR A 228 7.43 -12.09 -3.35
C THR A 228 8.52 -11.35 -4.12
N SER A 229 9.57 -12.02 -4.59
CA SER A 229 10.75 -11.34 -5.11
C SER A 229 11.14 -11.75 -6.53
N SER A 230 11.51 -10.75 -7.35
CA SER A 230 12.07 -10.95 -8.69
C SER A 230 13.60 -11.07 -8.69
N THR A 231 14.26 -11.08 -7.53
CA THR A 231 15.68 -11.34 -7.35
C THR A 231 15.92 -12.21 -6.13
N GLN A 232 17.01 -12.98 -6.14
CA GLN A 232 17.50 -13.74 -4.99
C GLN A 232 18.79 -13.13 -4.39
N ASP A 233 19.30 -12.04 -4.97
CA ASP A 233 20.49 -11.34 -4.47
C ASP A 233 20.06 -10.22 -3.51
N VAL A 234 20.31 -10.44 -2.21
CA VAL A 234 19.95 -9.49 -1.13
C VAL A 234 20.67 -8.15 -1.28
N VAL A 235 21.91 -8.15 -1.82
CA VAL A 235 22.68 -6.93 -2.03
C VAL A 235 22.09 -6.13 -3.18
N ALA A 236 21.66 -6.82 -4.27
CA ALA A 236 20.94 -6.21 -5.38
C ALA A 236 19.62 -5.58 -4.88
N TYR A 237 18.90 -6.31 -4.04
CA TYR A 237 17.64 -5.84 -3.46
C TYR A 237 17.84 -4.62 -2.55
N ASP A 238 18.85 -4.60 -1.68
CA ASP A 238 19.18 -3.45 -0.83
C ASP A 238 19.47 -2.18 -1.66
N PHE A 239 20.31 -2.31 -2.71
CA PHE A 239 20.55 -1.19 -3.63
C PHE A 239 19.29 -0.73 -4.36
N TYR A 240 18.44 -1.65 -4.81
CA TYR A 240 17.17 -1.33 -5.44
C TYR A 240 16.27 -0.51 -4.51
N LEU A 241 16.10 -0.92 -3.25
CA LEU A 241 15.28 -0.20 -2.28
C LEU A 241 15.81 1.21 -1.98
N ARG A 242 17.13 1.37 -1.86
CA ARG A 242 17.76 2.69 -1.71
C ARG A 242 17.51 3.58 -2.94
N GLY A 243 17.61 3.00 -4.14
CA GLY A 243 17.29 3.71 -5.38
C GLY A 243 15.85 4.21 -5.39
N ARG A 244 14.89 3.38 -4.96
CA ARG A 244 13.47 3.73 -4.81
C ARG A 244 13.25 4.89 -3.83
N GLN A 245 13.95 4.87 -2.70
CA GLN A 245 13.88 5.94 -1.70
C GLN A 245 14.37 7.29 -2.27
N PHE A 246 15.46 7.32 -3.03
CA PHE A 246 15.90 8.54 -3.70
C PHE A 246 14.88 9.00 -4.76
N LEU A 247 14.41 8.08 -5.59
CA LEU A 247 13.49 8.38 -6.69
C LEU A 247 12.20 9.06 -6.22
N SER A 248 11.70 8.72 -5.03
CA SER A 248 10.47 9.28 -4.46
C SER A 248 10.55 10.75 -4.06
N ARG A 249 11.74 11.34 -4.01
CA ARG A 249 11.94 12.76 -3.63
C ARG A 249 11.79 13.74 -4.78
N PHE A 250 11.81 13.27 -6.02
CA PHE A 250 11.61 14.07 -7.25
C PHE A 250 12.55 15.26 -7.44
N ARG A 251 13.75 15.28 -6.84
CA ARG A 251 14.75 16.35 -7.05
C ARG A 251 15.84 15.88 -8.02
N LYS A 252 16.41 16.83 -8.78
CA LYS A 252 17.45 16.54 -9.78
C LYS A 252 18.59 15.68 -9.22
N VAL A 253 19.12 16.05 -8.08
CA VAL A 253 20.23 15.32 -7.42
C VAL A 253 19.82 13.92 -6.97
N ASP A 254 18.58 13.74 -6.55
CA ASP A 254 18.07 12.45 -6.10
C ASP A 254 17.86 11.48 -7.28
N PHE A 255 17.57 11.97 -8.51
CA PHE A 255 17.55 11.12 -9.70
C PHE A 255 18.93 10.52 -9.99
N GLU A 256 20.00 11.28 -9.85
CA GLU A 256 21.37 10.80 -10.05
C GLU A 256 21.77 9.76 -9.00
N PHE A 257 21.43 9.98 -7.74
CA PHE A 257 21.64 8.98 -6.68
C PHE A 257 20.82 7.71 -6.90
N ALA A 258 19.56 7.84 -7.29
CA ALA A 258 18.71 6.70 -7.64
C ALA A 258 19.35 5.87 -8.77
N GLN A 259 19.83 6.53 -9.83
CA GLN A 259 20.53 5.89 -10.96
C GLN A 259 21.76 5.13 -10.50
N GLN A 260 22.56 5.69 -9.60
CA GLN A 260 23.73 4.99 -9.06
C GLN A 260 23.32 3.73 -8.30
N MET A 261 22.30 3.82 -7.47
CA MET A 261 21.80 2.69 -6.68
C MET A 261 21.23 1.58 -7.58
N PHE A 262 20.37 1.93 -8.55
CA PHE A 262 19.84 0.94 -9.49
C PHE A 262 20.92 0.29 -10.35
N ARG A 263 21.92 1.06 -10.76
CA ARG A 263 23.08 0.48 -11.47
C ARG A 263 23.82 -0.54 -10.61
N GLN A 264 24.05 -0.24 -9.31
CA GLN A 264 24.67 -1.21 -8.40
C GLN A 264 23.79 -2.45 -8.22
N ALA A 265 22.47 -2.30 -8.14
CA ALA A 265 21.54 -3.44 -8.09
C ALA A 265 21.68 -4.32 -9.35
N ILE A 266 21.70 -3.71 -10.53
CA ILE A 266 21.86 -4.38 -11.83
C ILE A 266 23.23 -5.06 -11.98
N GLU A 267 24.30 -4.45 -11.47
CA GLU A 267 25.65 -5.05 -11.46
C GLU A 267 25.71 -6.29 -10.58
N LYS A 268 24.94 -6.35 -9.48
CA LYS A 268 24.82 -7.52 -8.61
C LYS A 268 23.93 -8.60 -9.20
N ASP A 269 22.76 -8.23 -9.71
CA ASP A 269 21.85 -9.14 -10.40
C ASP A 269 21.41 -8.56 -11.77
N PRO A 270 22.08 -8.90 -12.86
CA PRO A 270 21.72 -8.43 -14.21
C PRO A 270 20.36 -8.91 -14.72
N LYS A 271 19.70 -9.86 -14.00
CA LYS A 271 18.37 -10.37 -14.33
C LYS A 271 17.25 -9.73 -13.52
N PHE A 272 17.59 -8.82 -12.62
CA PHE A 272 16.61 -8.15 -11.78
C PHE A 272 15.76 -7.14 -12.58
N ALA A 273 14.62 -7.60 -13.12
CA ALA A 273 13.75 -6.83 -14.01
C ALA A 273 13.23 -5.52 -13.36
N LEU A 274 12.80 -5.56 -12.08
CA LEU A 274 12.36 -4.36 -11.34
C LEU A 274 13.46 -3.30 -11.20
N ALA A 275 14.72 -3.71 -11.02
CA ALA A 275 15.83 -2.77 -10.97
C ALA A 275 16.06 -2.09 -12.32
N TRP A 276 15.94 -2.82 -13.42
CA TRP A 276 16.01 -2.26 -14.78
C TRP A 276 14.83 -1.32 -15.06
N ALA A 277 13.61 -1.67 -14.66
CA ALA A 277 12.42 -0.82 -14.80
C ALA A 277 12.59 0.50 -14.03
N SER A 278 12.97 0.42 -12.74
CA SER A 278 13.17 1.61 -11.92
C SER A 278 14.39 2.45 -12.38
N TYR A 279 15.39 1.80 -12.99
CA TYR A 279 16.51 2.51 -13.63
C TYR A 279 16.01 3.32 -14.84
N ALA A 280 15.11 2.74 -15.66
CA ALA A 280 14.48 3.43 -16.77
C ALA A 280 13.62 4.61 -16.26
N ASP A 281 12.83 4.40 -15.21
CA ASP A 281 12.00 5.43 -14.59
C ASP A 281 12.84 6.60 -14.09
N SER A 282 14.00 6.35 -13.50
CA SER A 282 14.89 7.40 -13.01
C SER A 282 15.36 8.35 -14.11
N PHE A 283 15.65 7.83 -15.30
CA PHE A 283 15.97 8.66 -16.47
C PHE A 283 14.72 9.34 -17.04
N SER A 284 13.61 8.63 -17.13
CA SER A 284 12.36 9.19 -17.66
C SER A 284 11.86 10.35 -16.82
N LEU A 285 11.92 10.22 -15.49
CA LEU A 285 11.56 11.29 -14.57
C LEU A 285 12.57 12.44 -14.60
N GLN A 286 13.86 12.16 -14.76
CA GLN A 286 14.87 13.21 -14.99
C GLN A 286 14.56 14.00 -16.25
N VAL A 287 14.21 13.35 -17.36
CA VAL A 287 13.76 14.03 -18.59
C VAL A 287 12.52 14.88 -18.33
N MET A 288 11.57 14.35 -17.60
CA MET A 288 10.29 15.01 -17.35
C MET A 288 10.42 16.25 -16.45
N TYR A 289 11.36 16.21 -15.51
CA TYR A 289 11.41 17.20 -14.42
C TYR A 289 12.72 18.01 -14.33
N ALA A 290 13.78 17.64 -15.04
CA ALA A 290 15.07 18.28 -14.83
C ALA A 290 15.93 18.49 -16.09
N ASP A 291 16.03 17.48 -16.98
CA ASP A 291 16.99 17.52 -18.09
C ASP A 291 16.57 16.61 -19.26
N PRO A 292 16.01 17.15 -20.36
CA PRO A 292 15.45 16.38 -21.49
C PRO A 292 16.45 16.04 -22.57
N THR A 293 17.73 15.99 -22.28
CA THR A 293 18.73 15.70 -23.32
C THR A 293 18.46 14.38 -24.03
N PRO A 294 18.71 14.31 -25.37
CA PRO A 294 18.51 13.09 -26.14
C PRO A 294 19.27 11.89 -25.58
N SER A 295 20.43 12.12 -24.95
CA SER A 295 21.23 11.06 -24.33
C SER A 295 20.50 10.40 -23.16
N ILE A 296 19.80 11.16 -22.33
CA ILE A 296 19.05 10.64 -21.18
C ILE A 296 17.83 9.89 -21.66
N LYS A 297 17.12 10.41 -22.67
CA LYS A 297 15.97 9.72 -23.31
C LYS A 297 16.39 8.34 -23.85
N GLU A 298 17.54 8.25 -24.50
CA GLU A 298 18.08 6.98 -25.03
C GLU A 298 18.46 6.00 -23.92
N LYS A 299 18.99 6.47 -22.78
CA LYS A 299 19.24 5.62 -21.61
C LYS A 299 17.95 5.05 -21.04
N ALA A 300 16.89 5.87 -20.90
CA ALA A 300 15.56 5.42 -20.47
C ALA A 300 15.05 4.31 -21.39
N ARG A 301 15.08 4.54 -22.72
CA ARG A 301 14.64 3.57 -23.72
C ARG A 301 15.38 2.23 -23.60
N LYS A 302 16.71 2.25 -23.54
CA LYS A 302 17.51 1.02 -23.43
C LYS A 302 17.26 0.25 -22.13
N ALA A 303 17.09 0.96 -21.03
CA ALA A 303 16.83 0.34 -19.75
C ALA A 303 15.44 -0.33 -19.71
N CYS A 304 14.38 0.34 -20.22
CA CYS A 304 13.05 -0.25 -20.27
C CYS A 304 12.95 -1.44 -21.24
N GLU A 305 13.64 -1.40 -22.39
CA GLU A 305 13.72 -2.54 -23.31
C GLU A 305 14.38 -3.75 -22.64
N ARG A 306 15.41 -3.50 -21.82
CA ARG A 306 16.04 -4.57 -21.06
C ARG A 306 15.11 -5.14 -19.98
N ALA A 307 14.38 -4.29 -19.26
CA ALA A 307 13.39 -4.71 -18.27
C ALA A 307 12.31 -5.61 -18.89
N LEU A 308 11.71 -5.17 -20.01
CA LEU A 308 10.72 -5.95 -20.77
C LEU A 308 11.24 -7.28 -21.29
N ALA A 309 12.52 -7.32 -21.73
CA ALA A 309 13.14 -8.56 -22.19
C ALA A 309 13.41 -9.58 -21.07
N LEU A 310 13.54 -9.10 -19.83
CA LEU A 310 13.76 -9.95 -18.65
C LEU A 310 12.46 -10.49 -18.08
N ASP A 311 11.43 -9.66 -17.99
CA ASP A 311 10.13 -10.04 -17.48
C ASP A 311 9.00 -9.29 -18.23
N PRO A 312 8.44 -9.89 -19.27
CA PRO A 312 7.37 -9.30 -20.08
C PRO A 312 5.98 -9.39 -19.40
N ASP A 313 5.86 -10.14 -18.31
CA ASP A 313 4.60 -10.32 -17.58
C ASP A 313 4.55 -9.47 -16.30
N LEU A 314 5.56 -8.65 -16.05
CA LEU A 314 5.61 -7.74 -14.91
C LEU A 314 4.99 -6.38 -15.28
N ALA A 315 3.95 -5.96 -14.53
CA ALA A 315 3.23 -4.72 -14.81
C ALA A 315 4.12 -3.47 -14.78
N GLU A 316 5.07 -3.42 -13.84
CA GLU A 316 6.02 -2.32 -13.66
C GLU A 316 6.93 -2.12 -14.86
N THR A 317 7.35 -3.21 -15.54
CA THR A 317 8.16 -3.08 -16.76
C THR A 317 7.37 -2.43 -17.90
N HIS A 318 6.09 -2.74 -17.98
CA HIS A 318 5.19 -2.09 -18.94
C HIS A 318 4.89 -0.64 -18.57
N ALA A 319 4.68 -0.30 -17.29
CA ALA A 319 4.49 1.09 -16.86
C ALA A 319 5.73 1.94 -17.17
N SER A 320 6.94 1.43 -16.89
CA SER A 320 8.21 2.08 -17.24
C SER A 320 8.40 2.26 -18.73
N ALA A 321 8.01 1.28 -19.55
CA ALA A 321 8.05 1.40 -21.01
C ALA A 321 7.05 2.47 -21.50
N GLY A 322 5.86 2.49 -20.93
CA GLY A 322 4.87 3.55 -21.19
C GLY A 322 5.41 4.94 -20.91
N LEU A 323 6.07 5.13 -19.75
CA LEU A 323 6.71 6.39 -19.40
C LEU A 323 7.86 6.75 -20.36
N ALA A 324 8.70 5.78 -20.72
CA ALA A 324 9.81 6.01 -21.65
C ALA A 324 9.33 6.40 -23.06
N HIS A 325 8.21 5.85 -23.54
CA HIS A 325 7.58 6.27 -24.78
C HIS A 325 6.92 7.64 -24.68
N LEU A 326 6.26 7.93 -23.55
CA LEU A 326 5.64 9.23 -23.28
C LEU A 326 6.64 10.38 -23.40
N ILE A 327 7.81 10.28 -22.75
CA ILE A 327 8.84 11.33 -22.80
C ILE A 327 9.48 11.51 -24.18
N ASN A 328 9.28 10.56 -25.07
CA ASN A 328 9.71 10.61 -26.47
C ASN A 328 8.60 11.10 -27.43
N GLY A 329 7.39 11.40 -26.93
CA GLY A 329 6.25 11.80 -27.74
C GLY A 329 5.60 10.66 -28.52
N ASP A 330 5.98 9.41 -28.27
CA ASP A 330 5.39 8.22 -28.91
C ASP A 330 4.16 7.76 -28.11
N PHE A 331 3.10 8.55 -28.20
CA PHE A 331 1.90 8.35 -27.39
C PHE A 331 1.21 7.01 -27.71
N GLU A 332 1.25 6.56 -28.96
CA GLU A 332 0.61 5.29 -29.36
C GLU A 332 1.27 4.08 -28.69
N ARG A 333 2.60 4.05 -28.63
CA ARG A 333 3.32 2.98 -27.91
C ARG A 333 3.16 3.12 -26.40
N ALA A 334 3.19 4.36 -25.90
CA ALA A 334 2.96 4.61 -24.47
C ALA A 334 1.62 4.02 -24.01
N GLU A 335 0.53 4.29 -24.76
CA GLU A 335 -0.80 3.77 -24.45
C GLU A 335 -0.88 2.25 -24.48
N ARG A 336 -0.27 1.60 -25.48
CA ARG A 336 -0.25 0.12 -25.52
C ARG A 336 0.40 -0.49 -24.28
N HIS A 337 1.54 0.06 -23.87
CA HIS A 337 2.25 -0.43 -22.70
C HIS A 337 1.50 -0.13 -21.40
N LEU A 338 0.91 1.06 -21.25
CA LEU A 338 0.15 1.45 -20.06
C LEU A 338 -1.13 0.63 -19.91
N ASN A 339 -1.84 0.35 -21.01
CA ASN A 339 -2.98 -0.57 -21.00
C ASN A 339 -2.54 -1.98 -20.55
N LYS A 340 -1.41 -2.47 -21.07
CA LYS A 340 -0.89 -3.77 -20.68
C LYS A 340 -0.50 -3.82 -19.19
N ALA A 341 0.10 -2.75 -18.66
CA ALA A 341 0.38 -2.63 -17.23
C ALA A 341 -0.90 -2.71 -16.38
N ILE A 342 -1.97 -2.03 -16.81
CA ILE A 342 -3.28 -2.06 -16.14
C ILE A 342 -3.92 -3.47 -16.21
N GLU A 343 -3.81 -4.16 -17.35
CA GLU A 343 -4.29 -5.53 -17.49
C GLU A 343 -3.57 -6.48 -16.53
N LEU A 344 -2.24 -6.36 -16.41
CA LEU A 344 -1.42 -7.21 -15.56
C LEU A 344 -1.60 -6.89 -14.06
N ASN A 345 -1.71 -5.61 -13.72
CA ASN A 345 -1.94 -5.17 -12.33
C ASN A 345 -2.87 -3.94 -12.30
N PRO A 346 -4.19 -4.15 -12.14
CA PRO A 346 -5.17 -3.06 -12.01
C PRO A 346 -4.96 -2.17 -10.77
N GLY A 347 -4.14 -2.60 -9.82
CA GLY A 347 -3.76 -1.84 -8.62
C GLY A 347 -2.48 -1.01 -8.78
N LEU A 348 -1.85 -0.98 -9.96
CA LEU A 348 -0.62 -0.22 -10.18
C LEU A 348 -0.94 1.26 -10.44
N TYR A 349 -0.67 2.09 -9.43
CA TYR A 349 -0.90 3.54 -9.48
C TYR A 349 -0.20 4.23 -10.65
N GLU A 350 1.07 3.92 -10.88
CA GLU A 350 1.92 4.52 -11.90
C GLU A 350 1.35 4.35 -13.31
N ALA A 351 0.71 3.21 -13.59
CA ALA A 351 0.09 2.96 -14.89
C ALA A 351 -1.02 3.96 -15.21
N TYR A 352 -1.93 4.23 -14.28
CA TYR A 352 -2.99 5.22 -14.47
C TYR A 352 -2.45 6.64 -14.47
N TYR A 353 -1.48 6.94 -13.60
CA TYR A 353 -0.88 8.27 -13.51
C TYR A 353 -0.15 8.65 -14.82
N TYR A 354 0.68 7.76 -15.35
CA TYR A 354 1.38 8.02 -16.61
C TYR A 354 0.42 8.02 -17.81
N PHE A 355 -0.62 7.22 -17.78
CA PHE A 355 -1.63 7.23 -18.84
C PHE A 355 -2.46 8.53 -18.84
N GLY A 356 -2.83 9.03 -17.65
CA GLY A 356 -3.48 10.34 -17.52
C GLY A 356 -2.59 11.47 -18.07
N ARG A 357 -1.28 11.44 -17.81
CA ARG A 357 -0.33 12.37 -18.40
C ARG A 357 -0.23 12.24 -19.93
N CYS A 358 -0.24 11.01 -20.45
CA CYS A 358 -0.22 10.76 -21.89
C CYS A 358 -1.44 11.41 -22.57
N ARG A 359 -2.64 11.24 -22.02
CA ARG A 359 -3.87 11.87 -22.53
C ARG A 359 -3.84 13.40 -22.39
N PHE A 360 -3.25 13.92 -21.33
CA PHE A 360 -3.05 15.35 -21.17
C PHE A 360 -2.19 15.94 -22.28
N HIS A 361 -1.05 15.32 -22.60
CA HIS A 361 -0.16 15.77 -23.68
C HIS A 361 -0.86 15.76 -25.05
N GLN A 362 -1.84 14.87 -25.26
CA GLN A 362 -2.65 14.80 -26.47
C GLN A 362 -3.82 15.81 -26.49
N GLY A 363 -4.03 16.58 -25.41
CA GLY A 363 -5.16 17.51 -25.26
C GLY A 363 -6.48 16.83 -24.90
N ASP A 364 -6.50 15.52 -24.62
CA ASP A 364 -7.70 14.78 -24.20
C ASP A 364 -7.95 14.93 -22.70
N MET A 365 -8.47 16.10 -22.31
CA MET A 365 -8.72 16.44 -20.91
C MET A 365 -9.75 15.53 -20.25
N THR A 366 -10.72 15.02 -21.02
CA THR A 366 -11.78 14.15 -20.50
C THR A 366 -11.22 12.80 -20.08
N SER A 367 -10.50 12.11 -20.96
CA SER A 367 -9.86 10.83 -20.64
C SER A 367 -8.77 11.00 -19.58
N ALA A 368 -8.02 12.11 -19.59
CA ALA A 368 -7.05 12.41 -18.55
C ALA A 368 -7.71 12.52 -17.16
N ALA A 369 -8.86 13.20 -17.06
CA ALA A 369 -9.60 13.34 -15.80
C ALA A 369 -10.10 11.99 -15.26
N GLU A 370 -10.54 11.09 -16.13
CA GLU A 370 -10.96 9.73 -15.76
C GLU A 370 -9.79 8.88 -15.28
N LEU A 371 -8.65 8.92 -15.99
CA LEU A 371 -7.45 8.16 -15.64
C LEU A 371 -6.81 8.65 -14.33
N PHE A 372 -6.70 9.97 -14.13
CA PHE A 372 -6.30 10.50 -12.82
C PHE A 372 -7.31 10.15 -11.73
N GLY A 373 -8.62 10.08 -12.06
CA GLY A 373 -9.64 9.59 -11.13
C GLY A 373 -9.42 8.12 -10.75
N LYS A 374 -9.00 7.27 -11.67
CA LYS A 374 -8.59 5.88 -11.39
C LYS A 374 -7.33 5.84 -10.53
N ALA A 375 -6.30 6.63 -10.84
CA ALA A 375 -5.10 6.76 -10.02
C ALA A 375 -5.46 7.17 -8.57
N VAL A 376 -6.36 8.14 -8.40
CA VAL A 376 -6.89 8.55 -7.08
C VAL A 376 -7.64 7.41 -6.39
N SER A 377 -8.37 6.56 -7.12
CA SER A 377 -9.08 5.42 -6.52
C SER A 377 -8.10 4.35 -6.04
N VAL A 378 -7.02 4.10 -6.79
CA VAL A 378 -5.95 3.16 -6.42
C VAL A 378 -5.13 3.71 -5.25
N SER A 379 -4.83 5.01 -5.25
CA SER A 379 -4.03 5.67 -4.23
C SER A 379 -4.70 6.96 -3.73
N PRO A 380 -5.70 6.86 -2.83
CA PRO A 380 -6.53 7.99 -2.41
C PRO A 380 -5.76 9.10 -1.69
N ASP A 381 -4.63 8.78 -1.10
CA ASP A 381 -3.83 9.67 -0.28
C ASP A 381 -2.62 10.26 -1.03
N GLU A 382 -2.45 9.90 -2.30
CA GLU A 382 -1.45 10.49 -3.17
C GLU A 382 -2.00 11.80 -3.76
N TYR A 383 -1.30 12.90 -3.51
CA TYR A 383 -1.81 14.24 -3.85
C TYR A 383 -1.66 14.59 -5.32
N GLN A 384 -0.63 14.08 -6.02
CA GLN A 384 -0.28 14.53 -7.38
C GLN A 384 -1.39 14.28 -8.38
N SER A 385 -1.96 13.05 -8.38
CA SER A 385 -3.08 12.72 -9.27
C SER A 385 -4.31 13.57 -9.01
N ARG A 386 -4.59 13.90 -7.73
CA ARG A 386 -5.70 14.79 -7.38
C ARG A 386 -5.48 16.21 -7.92
N MET A 387 -4.27 16.75 -7.73
CA MET A 387 -3.95 18.09 -8.21
C MET A 387 -3.99 18.17 -9.73
N LEU A 388 -3.42 17.18 -10.44
CA LEU A 388 -3.51 17.11 -11.90
C LEU A 388 -4.96 16.90 -12.37
N ARG A 389 -5.77 16.15 -11.60
CA ARG A 389 -7.19 16.01 -11.91
C ARG A 389 -7.94 17.33 -11.83
N VAL A 390 -7.62 18.20 -10.85
CA VAL A 390 -8.16 19.57 -10.79
C VAL A 390 -7.85 20.35 -12.06
N LEU A 391 -6.58 20.31 -12.51
CA LEU A 391 -6.12 20.97 -13.73
C LEU A 391 -6.92 20.50 -14.97
N VAL A 392 -6.99 19.17 -15.19
CA VAL A 392 -7.64 18.63 -16.39
C VAL A 392 -9.16 18.76 -16.35
N LEU A 393 -9.80 18.73 -15.19
CA LEU A 393 -11.23 19.03 -15.04
C LEU A 393 -11.54 20.48 -15.41
N ARG A 394 -10.66 21.41 -15.06
CA ARG A 394 -10.77 22.82 -15.50
C ARG A 394 -10.62 22.94 -17.01
N GLY A 395 -9.61 22.28 -17.58
CA GLY A 395 -9.40 22.22 -19.03
C GLY A 395 -10.58 21.61 -19.79
N ALA A 396 -11.29 20.65 -19.19
CA ALA A 396 -12.51 20.04 -19.72
C ALA A 396 -13.78 20.89 -19.47
N GLY A 397 -13.70 22.05 -18.81
CA GLY A 397 -14.86 22.89 -18.47
C GLY A 397 -15.71 22.34 -17.30
N ARG A 398 -15.28 21.30 -16.59
CA ARG A 398 -15.99 20.64 -15.48
C ARG A 398 -15.68 21.36 -14.15
N LEU A 399 -16.02 22.63 -14.07
CA LEU A 399 -15.55 23.55 -13.01
C LEU A 399 -16.04 23.17 -11.61
N ASP A 400 -17.26 22.68 -11.46
CA ASP A 400 -17.81 22.28 -10.16
C ASP A 400 -17.08 21.03 -9.64
N GLU A 401 -16.83 20.06 -10.51
CA GLU A 401 -16.06 18.86 -10.15
C GLU A 401 -14.60 19.21 -9.82
N ALA A 402 -14.00 20.16 -10.52
CA ALA A 402 -12.66 20.66 -10.21
C ALA A 402 -12.60 21.28 -8.80
N LYS A 403 -13.62 22.08 -8.42
CA LYS A 403 -13.70 22.64 -7.05
C LYS A 403 -13.88 21.56 -5.99
N ASP A 404 -14.70 20.55 -6.24
CA ASP A 404 -14.92 19.45 -5.31
C ASP A 404 -13.64 18.62 -5.13
N GLU A 405 -12.92 18.34 -6.23
CA GLU A 405 -11.63 17.63 -6.16
C GLU A 405 -10.56 18.49 -5.47
N ALA A 406 -10.52 19.80 -5.71
CA ALA A 406 -9.62 20.73 -5.03
C ALA A 406 -9.83 20.71 -3.51
N ARG A 407 -11.08 20.75 -3.02
CA ARG A 407 -11.36 20.66 -1.56
C ARG A 407 -10.83 19.37 -0.96
N ARG A 408 -11.07 18.22 -1.61
CA ARG A 408 -10.56 16.93 -1.15
C ARG A 408 -9.04 16.88 -1.23
N GLY A 409 -8.48 17.42 -2.29
CA GLY A 409 -7.05 17.42 -2.54
C GLY A 409 -6.27 18.26 -1.54
N ILE A 410 -6.79 19.43 -1.17
CA ILE A 410 -6.13 20.29 -0.16
C ILE A 410 -6.00 19.57 1.18
N ALA A 411 -7.02 18.82 1.62
CA ALA A 411 -6.92 18.05 2.85
C ALA A 411 -5.81 16.97 2.78
N VAL A 412 -5.60 16.37 1.60
CA VAL A 412 -4.51 15.41 1.39
C VAL A 412 -3.15 16.11 1.40
N VAL A 413 -3.03 17.24 0.69
CA VAL A 413 -1.78 18.04 0.65
C VAL A 413 -1.40 18.53 2.05
N GLU A 414 -2.34 19.06 2.83
CA GLU A 414 -2.09 19.52 4.20
C GLU A 414 -1.52 18.40 5.07
N LYS A 415 -2.16 17.25 5.03
CA LYS A 415 -1.70 16.08 5.77
C LYS A 415 -0.31 15.60 5.31
N HIS A 416 -0.04 15.64 3.99
CA HIS A 416 1.29 15.33 3.45
C HIS A 416 2.34 16.32 3.97
N LEU A 417 2.03 17.60 4.01
CA LEU A 417 2.93 18.67 4.47
C LEU A 417 3.19 18.66 5.98
N GLU A 418 2.38 18.00 6.78
CA GLU A 418 2.68 17.77 8.21
C GLU A 418 3.96 16.95 8.39
N TRP A 419 4.20 15.98 7.49
CA TRP A 419 5.34 15.06 7.55
C TRP A 419 6.49 15.46 6.59
N ASN A 420 6.15 16.16 5.50
CA ASN A 420 7.08 16.60 4.47
C ASN A 420 6.95 18.11 4.28
N PRO A 421 7.32 18.93 5.29
CA PRO A 421 7.04 20.36 5.28
C PRO A 421 7.82 21.14 4.23
N ASP A 422 8.84 20.53 3.63
CA ASP A 422 9.72 21.07 2.59
C ASP A 422 9.40 20.55 1.17
N ASP A 423 8.29 19.82 1.01
CA ASP A 423 7.85 19.39 -0.32
C ASP A 423 7.29 20.58 -1.13
N VAL A 424 8.18 21.20 -1.92
CA VAL A 424 7.89 22.36 -2.77
C VAL A 424 6.79 22.05 -3.78
N ARG A 425 6.77 20.84 -4.33
CA ARG A 425 5.78 20.42 -5.31
C ARG A 425 4.38 20.35 -4.69
N ALA A 426 4.25 19.79 -3.49
CA ALA A 426 3.00 19.75 -2.75
C ALA A 426 2.49 21.17 -2.44
N LEU A 427 3.39 22.08 -2.04
CA LEU A 427 3.06 23.48 -1.79
C LEU A 427 2.51 24.16 -3.05
N LEU A 428 3.16 24.02 -4.20
CA LEU A 428 2.79 24.75 -5.43
C LEU A 428 1.56 24.16 -6.11
N LEU A 429 1.43 22.84 -6.21
CA LEU A 429 0.23 22.21 -6.74
C LEU A 429 -0.99 22.46 -5.83
N GLY A 430 -0.77 22.45 -4.52
CA GLY A 430 -1.80 22.83 -3.55
C GLY A 430 -2.19 24.30 -3.67
N ALA A 431 -1.23 25.23 -3.90
CA ALA A 431 -1.51 26.64 -4.10
C ALA A 431 -2.44 26.87 -5.31
N GLY A 432 -2.22 26.16 -6.42
CA GLY A 432 -3.13 26.19 -7.58
C GLY A 432 -4.56 25.78 -7.20
N SER A 433 -4.71 24.74 -6.42
CA SER A 433 -6.03 24.30 -5.92
C SER A 433 -6.67 25.30 -4.96
N LEU A 434 -5.88 25.95 -4.09
CA LEU A 434 -6.37 27.04 -3.23
C LEU A 434 -6.87 28.23 -4.05
N ILE A 435 -6.21 28.57 -5.16
CA ILE A 435 -6.67 29.62 -6.09
C ILE A 435 -8.01 29.23 -6.71
N VAL A 436 -8.19 27.98 -7.13
CA VAL A 436 -9.47 27.46 -7.65
C VAL A 436 -10.60 27.59 -6.62
N LEU A 437 -10.29 27.46 -5.34
CA LEU A 437 -11.24 27.63 -4.24
C LEU A 437 -11.46 29.10 -3.81
N GLY A 438 -10.68 30.05 -4.34
CA GLY A 438 -10.74 31.46 -3.95
C GLY A 438 -9.97 31.80 -2.67
N GLU A 439 -9.16 30.87 -2.13
CA GLU A 439 -8.35 31.06 -0.92
C GLU A 439 -7.00 31.71 -1.25
N ILE A 440 -7.04 32.90 -1.86
CA ILE A 440 -5.87 33.55 -2.49
C ILE A 440 -4.74 33.82 -1.49
N GLU A 441 -5.05 34.41 -0.32
CA GLU A 441 -4.02 34.75 0.68
C GLU A 441 -3.27 33.50 1.17
N ARG A 442 -3.96 32.36 1.24
CA ARG A 442 -3.38 31.12 1.65
C ARG A 442 -2.49 30.53 0.56
N ALA A 443 -2.93 30.61 -0.70
CA ALA A 443 -2.14 30.23 -1.86
C ALA A 443 -0.84 31.03 -1.94
N GLU A 444 -0.90 32.37 -1.77
CA GLU A 444 0.28 33.24 -1.80
C GLU A 444 1.29 32.88 -0.69
N ARG A 445 0.83 32.54 0.52
CA ARG A 445 1.74 32.06 1.59
C ARG A 445 2.45 30.76 1.20
N TRP A 446 1.75 29.81 0.55
CA TRP A 446 2.36 28.57 0.10
C TRP A 446 3.34 28.78 -1.04
N MET A 447 3.00 29.62 -2.02
CA MET A 447 3.89 30.02 -3.12
C MET A 447 5.17 30.66 -2.59
N HIS A 448 5.04 31.60 -1.63
CA HIS A 448 6.19 32.27 -1.02
C HIS A 448 7.10 31.29 -0.27
N ARG A 449 6.52 30.37 0.50
CA ARG A 449 7.27 29.32 1.18
C ARG A 449 8.00 28.41 0.19
N ALA A 450 7.35 28.01 -0.88
CA ALA A 450 7.93 27.12 -1.89
C ALA A 450 9.20 27.73 -2.52
N ILE A 451 9.14 28.99 -2.95
CA ILE A 451 10.30 29.67 -3.58
C ILE A 451 11.44 29.96 -2.60
N GLN A 452 11.16 30.05 -1.30
CA GLN A 452 12.21 30.17 -0.29
C GLN A 452 12.97 28.86 -0.06
N ILE A 453 12.32 27.70 -0.26
CA ILE A 453 12.93 26.37 -0.10
C ILE A 453 13.81 26.04 -1.31
N ASP A 454 13.29 26.21 -2.54
CA ASP A 454 14.03 25.93 -3.77
C ASP A 454 13.72 26.99 -4.84
N PRO A 455 14.54 28.04 -4.94
CA PRO A 455 14.28 29.19 -5.82
C PRO A 455 14.60 28.96 -7.29
N ASP A 456 15.33 27.89 -7.63
CA ASP A 456 15.87 27.67 -8.98
C ASP A 456 15.43 26.30 -9.59
N ASP A 457 14.59 25.52 -8.89
CA ASP A 457 14.05 24.30 -9.45
C ASP A 457 13.09 24.60 -10.62
N PRO A 458 13.35 24.08 -11.83
CA PRO A 458 12.57 24.43 -13.02
C PRO A 458 11.08 24.17 -12.89
N ILE A 459 10.70 23.05 -12.25
CA ILE A 459 9.29 22.68 -12.08
C ILE A 459 8.60 23.58 -11.06
N SER A 460 9.32 23.98 -10.03
CA SER A 460 8.83 24.94 -9.03
C SER A 460 8.58 26.30 -9.67
N LEU A 461 9.54 26.79 -10.49
CA LEU A 461 9.39 28.03 -11.26
C LEU A 461 8.19 27.95 -12.22
N TYR A 462 8.01 26.83 -12.92
CA TYR A 462 6.87 26.62 -13.82
C TYR A 462 5.53 26.69 -13.07
N ASN A 463 5.38 25.88 -12.01
CA ASN A 463 4.14 25.86 -11.23
C ASN A 463 3.84 27.21 -10.57
N LEU A 464 4.87 27.95 -10.18
CA LEU A 464 4.71 29.32 -9.67
C LEU A 464 4.20 30.25 -10.76
N GLY A 465 4.76 30.16 -11.98
CA GLY A 465 4.29 30.90 -13.15
C GLY A 465 2.82 30.58 -13.46
N CYS A 466 2.41 29.31 -13.43
CA CYS A 466 1.02 28.88 -13.60
C CYS A 466 0.10 29.53 -12.54
N ASN A 467 0.49 29.48 -11.27
CA ASN A 467 -0.29 30.06 -10.17
C ASN A 467 -0.44 31.59 -10.34
N LEU A 468 0.62 32.29 -10.75
CA LEU A 468 0.58 33.73 -11.02
C LEU A 468 -0.30 34.07 -12.24
N ALA A 469 -0.28 33.23 -13.28
CA ALA A 469 -1.17 33.39 -14.44
C ALA A 469 -2.65 33.23 -14.03
N MET A 470 -2.97 32.27 -13.19
CA MET A 470 -4.33 32.10 -12.61
C MET A 470 -4.76 33.35 -11.81
N LEU A 471 -3.84 34.05 -11.16
CA LEU A 471 -4.08 35.29 -10.41
C LEU A 471 -4.08 36.55 -11.33
N ASN A 472 -4.02 36.40 -12.66
CA ASN A 472 -3.92 37.47 -13.64
C ASN A 472 -2.68 38.39 -13.48
N LYS A 473 -1.60 37.89 -12.88
CA LYS A 473 -0.32 38.55 -12.75
C LYS A 473 0.60 38.20 -13.94
N ALA A 474 0.19 38.58 -15.16
CA ALA A 474 0.76 38.06 -16.41
C ALA A 474 2.27 38.31 -16.55
N GLU A 475 2.78 39.50 -16.24
CA GLU A 475 4.21 39.80 -16.39
C GLU A 475 5.07 38.99 -15.40
N GLU A 476 4.66 38.94 -14.13
CA GLU A 476 5.35 38.12 -13.13
C GLU A 476 5.30 36.62 -13.52
N ALA A 477 4.17 36.13 -14.00
CA ALA A 477 4.02 34.75 -14.48
C ALA A 477 5.01 34.44 -15.59
N LEU A 478 5.13 35.31 -16.58
CA LEU A 478 6.05 35.14 -17.70
C LEU A 478 7.51 35.21 -17.29
N ASP A 479 7.88 36.07 -16.32
CA ASP A 479 9.23 36.09 -15.77
C ASP A 479 9.63 34.75 -15.16
N TYR A 480 8.72 34.08 -14.42
CA TYR A 480 8.98 32.77 -13.85
C TYR A 480 8.96 31.65 -14.90
N LEU A 481 8.07 31.70 -15.90
CA LEU A 481 8.03 30.73 -16.99
C LEU A 481 9.27 30.78 -17.87
N GLU A 482 9.78 31.96 -18.18
CA GLU A 482 11.04 32.15 -18.92
C GLU A 482 12.24 31.61 -18.12
N ARG A 483 12.31 31.88 -16.81
CA ARG A 483 13.34 31.29 -15.94
C ARG A 483 13.22 29.77 -15.88
N ALA A 484 12.00 29.21 -15.79
CA ALA A 484 11.79 27.79 -15.80
C ALA A 484 12.33 27.14 -17.09
N PHE A 485 12.14 27.81 -18.23
CA PHE A 485 12.68 27.37 -19.52
C PHE A 485 14.21 27.42 -19.56
N ASP A 486 14.82 28.45 -19.04
CA ASP A 486 16.30 28.65 -19.04
C ASP A 486 17.01 27.59 -18.14
N HIS A 487 16.34 27.12 -17.08
CA HIS A 487 16.89 26.15 -16.12
C HIS A 487 16.52 24.69 -16.38
N GLY A 488 15.52 24.42 -17.21
CA GLY A 488 15.02 23.09 -17.44
C GLY A 488 14.12 23.03 -18.65
N THR A 489 13.28 22.00 -18.73
CA THR A 489 12.45 21.83 -19.89
C THR A 489 11.02 21.58 -19.51
N ILE A 490 10.22 22.34 -20.18
CA ILE A 490 8.79 22.16 -20.19
C ILE A 490 8.44 21.80 -21.65
N SER A 491 7.67 20.76 -21.87
CA SER A 491 7.27 20.42 -23.23
C SER A 491 6.26 21.44 -23.75
N LYS A 492 6.36 21.76 -25.02
CA LYS A 492 5.41 22.62 -25.71
C LYS A 492 3.98 22.13 -25.56
N ASP A 493 3.77 20.83 -25.83
CA ASP A 493 2.46 20.18 -25.73
C ASP A 493 1.84 20.33 -24.34
N TRP A 494 2.67 20.27 -23.27
CA TRP A 494 2.18 20.50 -21.91
C TRP A 494 1.70 21.94 -21.74
N MET A 495 2.50 22.94 -22.16
CA MET A 495 2.16 24.36 -22.02
C MET A 495 0.92 24.76 -22.83
N GLU A 496 0.76 24.22 -24.05
CA GLU A 496 -0.39 24.51 -24.91
C GLU A 496 -1.71 24.02 -24.33
N HIS A 497 -1.67 22.92 -23.55
CA HIS A 497 -2.85 22.30 -22.97
C HIS A 497 -3.08 22.67 -21.49
N ASP A 498 -2.17 23.43 -20.87
CA ASP A 498 -2.28 23.78 -19.48
C ASP A 498 -3.36 24.86 -19.23
N ALA A 499 -4.47 24.43 -18.60
CA ALA A 499 -5.60 25.32 -18.30
C ALA A 499 -5.24 26.46 -17.33
N ASP A 500 -4.11 26.37 -16.63
CA ASP A 500 -3.64 27.42 -15.72
C ASP A 500 -3.03 28.60 -16.49
N LEU A 501 -2.58 28.36 -17.74
CA LEU A 501 -1.93 29.38 -18.61
C LEU A 501 -2.87 30.05 -19.60
N VAL A 502 -4.17 29.72 -19.60
CA VAL A 502 -5.15 30.23 -20.58
C VAL A 502 -5.16 31.77 -20.65
N ASN A 503 -4.95 32.44 -19.51
CA ASN A 503 -4.91 33.92 -19.45
C ASN A 503 -3.68 34.54 -20.15
N LEU A 504 -2.67 33.73 -20.46
CA LEU A 504 -1.45 34.16 -21.16
C LEU A 504 -1.49 33.91 -22.66
N HIS A 505 -2.45 33.11 -23.18
CA HIS A 505 -2.48 32.69 -24.59
C HIS A 505 -2.48 33.86 -25.59
N ALA A 506 -3.07 34.99 -25.23
CA ALA A 506 -3.07 36.19 -26.06
C ALA A 506 -1.83 37.09 -25.87
N HIS A 507 -0.91 36.74 -24.95
CA HIS A 507 0.21 37.57 -24.60
C HIS A 507 1.41 37.35 -25.54
N PRO A 508 2.02 38.41 -26.15
CA PRO A 508 3.12 38.25 -27.12
C PRO A 508 4.35 37.49 -26.57
N ARG A 509 4.72 37.74 -25.31
CA ARG A 509 5.83 37.02 -24.66
C ARG A 509 5.54 35.52 -24.53
N TYR A 510 4.29 35.13 -24.26
CA TYR A 510 3.91 33.72 -24.18
C TYR A 510 4.04 33.02 -25.54
N ALA A 511 3.60 33.67 -26.63
CA ALA A 511 3.78 33.13 -27.97
C ALA A 511 5.27 32.96 -28.33
N ALA A 512 6.10 33.94 -28.00
CA ALA A 512 7.54 33.87 -28.20
C ALA A 512 8.20 32.76 -27.34
N LEU A 513 7.72 32.53 -26.12
CA LEU A 513 8.20 31.45 -25.26
C LEU A 513 7.85 30.07 -25.83
N LEU A 514 6.61 29.88 -26.35
CA LEU A 514 6.19 28.63 -27.00
C LEU A 514 7.02 28.31 -28.26
N GLU A 515 7.43 29.32 -29.03
CA GLU A 515 8.33 29.14 -30.17
C GLU A 515 9.71 28.67 -29.73
N LYS A 516 10.27 29.23 -28.65
CA LYS A 516 11.55 28.80 -28.08
C LYS A 516 11.53 27.37 -27.56
N VAL A 517 10.43 26.96 -26.91
CA VAL A 517 10.25 25.58 -26.40
C VAL A 517 10.12 24.56 -27.54
N ALA A 518 9.68 24.98 -28.72
CA ALA A 518 9.54 24.14 -29.92
C ALA A 518 10.87 23.94 -30.68
N ALA A 519 11.86 24.80 -30.48
CA ALA A 519 13.17 24.78 -31.16
C ALA A 519 14.18 23.89 -30.40
#